data_7387e49e2ea697091809e2591c7afc9f
#
_entry.id   7387e49e2ea697091809e2591c7afc9f
#
_cell.length_a   1.000
_cell.length_b   1.000
_cell.length_c   1.000
_cell.angle_alpha   90.00
_cell.angle_beta   90.00
_cell.angle_gamma   90.00
#
_symmetry.space_group_name_H-M   'P 1'
#
loop_
_entity.id
_entity.type
_entity.pdbx_description
1 polymer ?
#
loop_
_entity_poly.entity_id
_entity_poly.type
_entity_poly.pdbx_seq_one_letter_code
_entity_poly.pdbx_strand_id
1 'polypeptide(L)'
;MNKLQYTIGRFQNAEGQSGYLLTEVATGATIEIGINHSKYEWIAKNQGRVVNINGNRWTSMQDYYNYYGTNPKPTKETKAAQVEAKKAPAVINLTRLDDLNINPDLFEPMMTNTVFDKFISQDGGFLPGSNIMAAGAPGVGKTTVLLDLLSSLHAQGKKVLFISAEMNQIDMARYLKRFPQWGQLPILFLADYTDSDPKTVIEQTLNQGWDLVLTDSYTEVNDTVKEECDMSRGKTEKWFLDLMSAHNRGENETKTYTTFVTILQLSKGGQFVGSNKLKHMTTAMMQLDWEGSENGGRRYMEFSKNRLGQVGKKLYFTLDNGVQFDEARYARDLFNDQLVAEEKKRLSEEEDAFD
;
A
#
# COMPACT_ATOMS: atom_id res chain seq x y z
N MET A 1 25.48 10.08 -0.02
CA MET A 1 25.56 10.94 -1.23
C MET A 1 26.23 12.26 -0.88
N ASN A 2 27.27 12.65 -1.63
CA ASN A 2 27.89 13.96 -1.42
C ASN A 2 26.90 15.04 -1.87
N LYS A 3 26.42 15.85 -0.93
CA LYS A 3 25.63 17.03 -1.24
C LYS A 3 26.54 18.03 -1.96
N LEU A 4 26.23 18.36 -3.21
CA LEU A 4 26.96 19.39 -3.96
C LEU A 4 26.59 20.75 -3.39
N GLN A 5 27.59 21.59 -3.15
CA GLN A 5 27.42 22.94 -2.63
C GLN A 5 27.50 23.95 -3.77
N TYR A 6 26.57 24.90 -3.81
CA TYR A 6 26.52 25.95 -4.80
C TYR A 6 26.40 27.32 -4.10
N THR A 7 27.09 28.31 -4.67
CA THR A 7 26.82 29.73 -4.38
C THR A 7 25.85 30.26 -5.41
N ILE A 8 25.04 31.23 -5.04
CA ILE A 8 24.02 31.85 -5.90
C ILE A 8 24.38 33.33 -6.12
N GLY A 9 24.77 33.66 -7.34
CA GLY A 9 25.01 35.01 -7.84
C GLY A 9 23.91 35.49 -8.78
N ARG A 10 23.93 36.76 -9.16
CA ARG A 10 23.13 37.31 -10.27
C ARG A 10 23.96 37.33 -11.56
N PHE A 11 23.31 37.16 -12.69
CA PHE A 11 23.92 37.39 -13.97
C PHE A 11 22.97 38.18 -14.92
N GLN A 12 23.57 38.78 -15.94
CA GLN A 12 22.85 39.33 -17.08
C GLN A 12 23.55 38.82 -18.34
N ASN A 13 22.79 38.23 -19.26
CA ASN A 13 23.35 37.72 -20.50
C ASN A 13 23.55 38.86 -21.54
N ALA A 14 24.19 38.54 -22.66
CA ALA A 14 24.48 39.50 -23.74
C ALA A 14 23.20 40.12 -24.36
N GLU A 15 22.05 39.49 -24.20
CA GLU A 15 20.73 39.94 -24.67
C GLU A 15 20.00 40.81 -23.66
N GLY A 16 20.63 41.13 -22.51
CA GLY A 16 20.06 41.96 -21.44
C GLY A 16 19.09 41.20 -20.51
N GLN A 17 18.93 39.89 -20.65
CA GLN A 17 18.09 39.08 -19.75
C GLN A 17 18.84 38.85 -18.44
N SER A 18 18.14 39.06 -17.34
CA SER A 18 18.69 38.85 -15.97
C SER A 18 18.25 37.55 -15.39
N GLY A 19 19.10 36.92 -14.58
CA GLY A 19 18.82 35.65 -13.90
C GLY A 19 19.74 35.44 -12.72
N TYR A 20 19.83 34.19 -12.29
CA TYR A 20 20.73 33.73 -11.24
C TYR A 20 21.75 32.74 -11.77
N LEU A 21 22.98 32.87 -11.29
CA LEU A 21 24.09 31.98 -11.60
C LEU A 21 24.36 31.10 -10.37
N LEU A 22 24.21 29.78 -10.52
CA LEU A 22 24.68 28.83 -9.52
C LEU A 22 26.10 28.42 -9.85
N THR A 23 27.01 28.60 -8.89
CA THR A 23 28.41 28.19 -9.05
C THR A 23 28.70 27.08 -8.06
N GLU A 24 29.11 25.92 -8.54
CA GLU A 24 29.51 24.80 -7.70
C GLU A 24 30.82 25.14 -6.96
N VAL A 25 30.79 25.01 -5.62
CA VAL A 25 31.92 25.43 -4.77
C VAL A 25 33.18 24.58 -5.02
N ALA A 26 33.01 23.30 -5.32
CA ALA A 26 34.11 22.38 -5.49
C ALA A 26 34.83 22.49 -6.85
N THR A 27 34.09 22.76 -7.93
CA THR A 27 34.60 22.70 -9.31
C THR A 27 34.62 24.06 -10.00
N GLY A 28 33.89 25.04 -9.48
CA GLY A 28 33.66 26.33 -10.13
C GLY A 28 32.69 26.25 -11.35
N ALA A 29 32.10 25.10 -11.62
CA ALA A 29 31.14 24.95 -12.71
C ALA A 29 29.91 25.83 -12.46
N THR A 30 29.37 26.44 -13.50
CA THR A 30 28.27 27.42 -13.40
C THR A 30 27.02 26.94 -14.13
N ILE A 31 25.85 27.29 -13.57
CA ILE A 31 24.54 27.01 -14.16
C ILE A 31 23.72 28.29 -14.17
N GLU A 32 23.24 28.70 -15.33
CA GLU A 32 22.41 29.88 -15.49
C GLU A 32 20.94 29.52 -15.27
N ILE A 33 20.26 30.31 -14.42
CA ILE A 33 18.86 30.12 -14.05
C ILE A 33 18.05 31.32 -14.50
N GLY A 34 17.29 31.14 -15.57
CA GLY A 34 16.39 32.17 -16.08
C GLY A 34 15.09 32.27 -15.28
N ILE A 35 14.38 33.37 -15.49
CA ILE A 35 13.08 33.74 -14.87
C ILE A 35 12.00 32.63 -15.01
N ASN A 36 12.07 31.83 -16.06
CA ASN A 36 11.11 30.76 -16.33
C ASN A 36 11.44 29.42 -15.63
N HIS A 37 12.54 29.37 -14.88
CA HIS A 37 12.95 28.15 -14.19
C HIS A 37 12.00 27.81 -13.04
N SER A 38 11.64 26.54 -12.87
CA SER A 38 10.68 26.08 -11.85
C SER A 38 11.10 26.37 -10.41
N LYS A 39 12.38 26.53 -10.15
CA LYS A 39 12.97 26.86 -8.83
C LYS A 39 13.42 28.31 -8.72
N TYR A 40 13.07 29.17 -9.67
CA TYR A 40 13.55 30.58 -9.71
C TYR A 40 13.28 31.33 -8.42
N GLU A 41 12.07 31.25 -7.86
CA GLU A 41 11.72 31.94 -6.62
C GLU A 41 12.50 31.44 -5.41
N TRP A 42 12.73 30.12 -5.33
CA TRP A 42 13.53 29.53 -4.25
C TRP A 42 14.99 29.97 -4.36
N ILE A 43 15.55 29.98 -5.57
CA ILE A 43 16.92 30.45 -5.84
C ILE A 43 17.05 31.94 -5.51
N ALA A 44 16.06 32.76 -5.88
CA ALA A 44 16.02 34.18 -5.55
C ALA A 44 16.09 34.45 -4.04
N LYS A 45 15.33 33.68 -3.25
CA LYS A 45 15.32 33.78 -1.77
C LYS A 45 16.62 33.35 -1.10
N ASN A 46 17.44 32.58 -1.80
CA ASN A 46 18.72 32.07 -1.27
C ASN A 46 19.96 32.76 -1.90
N GLN A 47 19.79 33.86 -2.63
CA GLN A 47 20.90 34.64 -3.18
C GLN A 47 21.92 35.01 -2.11
N GLY A 48 23.21 34.88 -2.42
CA GLY A 48 24.31 35.16 -1.52
C GLY A 48 24.57 34.11 -0.44
N ARG A 49 23.87 32.97 -0.49
CA ARG A 49 24.05 31.82 0.43
C ARG A 49 24.71 30.66 -0.28
N VAL A 50 25.39 29.82 0.50
CA VAL A 50 25.80 28.48 0.04
C VAL A 50 24.63 27.53 0.28
N VAL A 51 24.17 26.86 -0.78
CA VAL A 51 23.04 25.92 -0.71
C VAL A 51 23.51 24.53 -1.06
N ASN A 52 22.92 23.53 -0.40
CA ASN A 52 23.15 22.14 -0.73
C ASN A 52 22.04 21.68 -1.69
N ILE A 53 22.46 21.14 -2.84
CA ILE A 53 21.55 20.56 -3.83
C ILE A 53 21.83 19.06 -3.88
N ASN A 54 20.79 18.25 -3.65
CA ASN A 54 20.92 16.80 -3.73
C ASN A 54 21.22 16.37 -5.16
N GLY A 55 22.38 15.70 -5.35
CA GLY A 55 22.98 15.39 -6.64
C GLY A 55 22.16 14.52 -7.59
N ASN A 56 21.07 13.91 -7.15
CA ASN A 56 20.27 13.01 -7.99
C ASN A 56 19.43 13.72 -9.10
N ARG A 57 19.40 15.05 -9.11
CA ARG A 57 18.70 15.80 -10.17
C ARG A 57 19.63 16.56 -11.13
N TRP A 58 20.94 16.54 -10.87
CA TRP A 58 21.90 17.38 -11.56
C TRP A 58 23.22 16.61 -11.74
N THR A 59 23.14 15.50 -12.46
CA THR A 59 24.29 14.59 -12.66
C THR A 59 25.34 15.17 -13.59
N SER A 60 24.94 16.12 -14.47
CA SER A 60 25.87 16.91 -15.30
C SER A 60 25.23 18.23 -15.72
N MET A 61 26.04 19.22 -16.08
CA MET A 61 25.57 20.46 -16.74
C MET A 61 24.76 20.15 -17.99
N GLN A 62 25.14 19.13 -18.74
CA GLN A 62 24.46 18.70 -19.97
C GLN A 62 23.05 18.16 -19.69
N ASP A 63 22.89 17.36 -18.61
CA ASP A 63 21.57 16.85 -18.21
C ASP A 63 20.65 17.97 -17.75
N TYR A 64 21.23 18.98 -17.07
CA TYR A 64 20.49 20.19 -16.71
C TYR A 64 19.99 20.93 -17.94
N TYR A 65 20.87 21.21 -18.94
CA TYR A 65 20.51 21.89 -20.18
C TYR A 65 19.50 21.08 -21.00
N ASN A 66 19.65 19.76 -21.06
CA ASN A 66 18.70 18.89 -21.76
C ASN A 66 17.32 18.89 -21.10
N TYR A 67 17.27 19.03 -19.78
CA TYR A 67 16.01 18.99 -19.05
C TYR A 67 15.34 20.36 -18.87
N TYR A 68 16.13 21.44 -18.71
CA TYR A 68 15.60 22.79 -18.40
C TYR A 68 15.94 23.85 -19.43
N GLY A 69 16.99 23.71 -20.19
CA GLY A 69 17.48 24.75 -21.12
C GLY A 69 16.82 24.74 -22.49
N THR A 70 16.23 23.62 -22.91
CA THR A 70 15.62 23.44 -24.25
C THR A 70 14.11 23.20 -24.24
N ASN A 71 13.51 23.02 -23.06
CA ASN A 71 12.06 22.91 -22.93
C ASN A 71 11.48 24.16 -22.27
N PRO A 72 10.95 25.12 -23.06
CA PRO A 72 10.15 26.20 -22.49
C PRO A 72 8.98 25.60 -21.72
N LYS A 73 8.63 26.20 -20.54
CA LYS A 73 7.40 25.81 -19.85
C LYS A 73 6.27 25.75 -20.89
N PRO A 74 5.52 24.65 -20.97
CA PRO A 74 4.42 24.56 -21.91
C PRO A 74 3.47 25.74 -21.67
N THR A 75 3.27 26.55 -22.68
CA THR A 75 2.30 27.66 -22.68
C THR A 75 0.90 27.07 -22.46
N LYS A 76 -0.08 27.91 -22.10
CA LYS A 76 -1.48 27.45 -21.98
C LYS A 76 -1.96 26.74 -23.24
N GLU A 77 -1.49 27.19 -24.42
CA GLU A 77 -1.80 26.59 -25.73
C GLU A 77 -1.13 25.20 -25.90
N THR A 78 0.15 25.03 -25.47
CA THR A 78 0.83 23.73 -25.52
C THR A 78 0.20 22.74 -24.54
N LYS A 79 -0.28 23.21 -23.38
CA LYS A 79 -1.06 22.35 -22.45
C LYS A 79 -2.43 21.98 -23.02
N ALA A 80 -3.09 22.92 -23.74
CA ALA A 80 -4.35 22.62 -24.41
C ALA A 80 -4.15 21.61 -25.55
N ALA A 81 -3.13 21.77 -26.40
CA ALA A 81 -2.79 20.83 -27.45
C ALA A 81 -2.36 19.46 -26.92
N GLN A 82 -1.63 19.37 -25.79
CA GLN A 82 -1.31 18.10 -25.13
C GLN A 82 -2.53 17.45 -24.48
N VAL A 83 -3.50 18.23 -24.01
CA VAL A 83 -4.79 17.73 -23.50
C VAL A 83 -5.68 17.27 -24.67
N GLU A 84 -5.64 17.94 -25.83
CA GLU A 84 -6.36 17.50 -27.05
C GLU A 84 -5.71 16.26 -27.69
N ALA A 85 -4.37 16.17 -27.73
CA ALA A 85 -3.67 14.96 -28.21
C ALA A 85 -3.92 13.72 -27.33
N LYS A 86 -4.25 13.90 -26.05
CA LYS A 86 -4.70 12.83 -25.14
C LYS A 86 -6.18 12.48 -25.27
N LYS A 87 -6.92 13.21 -26.10
CA LYS A 87 -8.35 13.01 -26.38
C LYS A 87 -8.61 12.42 -27.76
N ALA A 88 -7.68 11.63 -28.32
CA ALA A 88 -8.06 10.73 -29.40
C ALA A 88 -9.26 9.88 -28.93
N PRO A 89 -10.31 9.74 -29.75
CA PRO A 89 -11.48 8.97 -29.35
C PRO A 89 -11.01 7.57 -28.91
N ALA A 90 -11.32 7.21 -27.67
CA ALA A 90 -11.01 5.89 -27.16
C ALA A 90 -11.76 4.86 -28.00
N VAL A 91 -11.05 3.85 -28.48
CA VAL A 91 -11.72 2.66 -29.04
C VAL A 91 -12.39 1.95 -27.89
N ILE A 92 -13.71 2.04 -27.82
CA ILE A 92 -14.50 1.41 -26.77
C ILE A 92 -14.73 -0.05 -27.16
N ASN A 93 -14.06 -0.96 -26.48
CA ASN A 93 -14.32 -2.39 -26.60
C ASN A 93 -15.21 -2.81 -25.42
N LEU A 94 -16.42 -3.26 -25.73
CA LEU A 94 -17.32 -3.85 -24.75
C LEU A 94 -17.09 -5.37 -24.73
N THR A 95 -16.83 -5.90 -23.54
CA THR A 95 -16.64 -7.34 -23.33
C THR A 95 -17.86 -7.88 -22.58
N ARG A 96 -18.40 -8.99 -23.02
CA ARG A 96 -19.45 -9.72 -22.29
C ARG A 96 -18.81 -10.50 -21.15
N LEU A 97 -19.53 -10.66 -20.05
CA LEU A 97 -19.00 -11.41 -18.89
C LEU A 97 -18.69 -12.86 -19.26
N ASP A 98 -19.50 -13.47 -20.13
CA ASP A 98 -19.32 -14.83 -20.61
C ASP A 98 -18.07 -15.02 -21.48
N ASP A 99 -17.55 -13.93 -22.06
CA ASP A 99 -16.35 -13.92 -22.91
C ASP A 99 -15.06 -13.70 -22.11
N LEU A 100 -15.15 -13.53 -20.79
CA LEU A 100 -14.00 -13.35 -19.91
C LEU A 100 -13.24 -14.67 -19.79
N ASN A 101 -12.08 -14.74 -20.43
CA ASN A 101 -11.15 -15.86 -20.24
C ASN A 101 -10.35 -15.65 -18.96
N ILE A 102 -10.92 -16.06 -17.82
CA ILE A 102 -10.31 -15.89 -16.50
C ILE A 102 -9.53 -17.17 -16.16
N ASN A 103 -8.29 -16.98 -15.68
CA ASN A 103 -7.49 -18.10 -15.20
C ASN A 103 -8.17 -18.79 -14.01
N PRO A 104 -8.40 -20.12 -14.07
CA PRO A 104 -9.01 -20.88 -12.97
C PRO A 104 -8.30 -20.74 -11.63
N ASP A 105 -6.99 -20.51 -11.62
CA ASP A 105 -6.19 -20.32 -10.40
C ASP A 105 -6.69 -19.16 -9.53
N LEU A 106 -7.40 -18.18 -10.11
CA LEU A 106 -8.02 -17.08 -9.36
C LEU A 106 -9.15 -17.52 -8.42
N PHE A 107 -9.69 -18.71 -8.64
CA PHE A 107 -10.78 -19.30 -7.85
C PHE A 107 -10.30 -20.33 -6.83
N GLU A 108 -8.99 -20.64 -6.83
CA GLU A 108 -8.40 -21.58 -5.88
C GLU A 108 -7.98 -20.89 -4.60
N PRO A 109 -8.72 -21.04 -3.50
CA PRO A 109 -8.43 -20.33 -2.27
C PRO A 109 -7.15 -20.84 -1.59
N MET A 110 -6.41 -19.94 -0.97
CA MET A 110 -5.27 -20.26 -0.13
C MET A 110 -5.75 -20.48 1.30
N MET A 111 -5.66 -21.74 1.77
CA MET A 111 -6.18 -22.15 3.07
C MET A 111 -5.14 -21.94 4.17
N THR A 112 -5.57 -21.38 5.30
CA THR A 112 -4.76 -21.34 6.53
C THR A 112 -4.93 -22.60 7.38
N ASN A 113 -5.94 -23.43 7.06
CA ASN A 113 -6.41 -24.59 7.83
C ASN A 113 -6.89 -24.21 9.24
N THR A 114 -7.45 -23.02 9.36
CA THR A 114 -8.10 -22.54 10.59
C THR A 114 -9.53 -22.10 10.30
N VAL A 115 -10.29 -21.79 11.32
CA VAL A 115 -11.65 -21.22 11.17
C VAL A 115 -11.64 -19.87 10.44
N PHE A 116 -10.50 -19.20 10.37
CA PHE A 116 -10.33 -17.97 9.62
C PHE A 116 -10.68 -18.13 8.14
N ASP A 117 -10.46 -19.30 7.57
CA ASP A 117 -10.79 -19.57 6.16
C ASP A 117 -12.29 -19.40 5.86
N LYS A 118 -13.14 -19.84 6.78
CA LYS A 118 -14.61 -19.64 6.69
C LYS A 118 -15.04 -18.23 7.04
N PHE A 119 -14.23 -17.52 7.81
CA PHE A 119 -14.51 -16.15 8.21
C PHE A 119 -14.18 -15.15 7.09
N ILE A 120 -13.11 -15.37 6.32
CA ILE A 120 -12.63 -14.42 5.31
C ILE A 120 -13.43 -14.48 4.01
N SER A 121 -13.82 -15.68 3.56
CA SER A 121 -14.57 -15.84 2.31
C SER A 121 -15.57 -16.99 2.36
N GLN A 122 -16.55 -16.95 1.46
CA GLN A 122 -17.54 -18.04 1.28
C GLN A 122 -16.90 -19.28 0.65
N ASP A 123 -15.85 -19.08 -0.16
CA ASP A 123 -15.11 -20.16 -0.83
C ASP A 123 -14.09 -20.82 0.10
N GLY A 124 -13.87 -20.23 1.29
CA GLY A 124 -12.86 -20.62 2.25
C GLY A 124 -11.46 -20.12 1.89
N GLY A 125 -10.77 -19.49 2.86
CA GLY A 125 -9.39 -19.01 2.66
C GLY A 125 -9.25 -17.71 1.88
N PHE A 126 -8.00 -17.33 1.62
CA PHE A 126 -7.67 -16.13 0.87
C PHE A 126 -7.81 -16.38 -0.63
N LEU A 127 -8.63 -15.59 -1.33
CA LEU A 127 -8.71 -15.66 -2.79
C LEU A 127 -7.58 -14.86 -3.44
N PRO A 128 -6.90 -15.44 -4.46
CA PRO A 128 -5.84 -14.76 -5.21
C PRO A 128 -6.31 -13.43 -5.81
N GLY A 129 -5.40 -12.46 -5.87
CA GLY A 129 -5.70 -11.16 -6.46
C GLY A 129 -6.58 -10.26 -5.60
N SER A 130 -6.70 -10.51 -4.30
CA SER A 130 -7.52 -9.73 -3.37
C SER A 130 -6.70 -8.66 -2.63
N ASN A 131 -7.36 -7.56 -2.24
CA ASN A 131 -6.82 -6.54 -1.36
C ASN A 131 -7.61 -6.48 -0.06
N ILE A 132 -6.97 -6.80 1.05
CA ILE A 132 -7.55 -6.81 2.38
C ILE A 132 -6.84 -5.78 3.23
N MET A 133 -7.59 -4.83 3.80
CA MET A 133 -7.06 -3.87 4.75
C MET A 133 -7.44 -4.30 6.16
N ALA A 134 -6.46 -4.34 7.06
CA ALA A 134 -6.64 -4.68 8.47
C ALA A 134 -6.37 -3.45 9.33
N ALA A 135 -7.39 -2.94 9.99
CA ALA A 135 -7.30 -1.81 10.91
C ALA A 135 -7.61 -2.23 12.35
N GLY A 136 -7.20 -1.45 13.33
CA GLY A 136 -7.56 -1.72 14.72
C GLY A 136 -6.68 -0.96 15.70
N ALA A 137 -7.09 -0.96 16.97
CA ALA A 137 -6.40 -0.27 18.05
C ALA A 137 -4.95 -0.76 18.23
N PRO A 138 -4.04 0.10 18.70
CA PRO A 138 -2.71 -0.33 19.10
C PRO A 138 -2.78 -1.43 20.16
N GLY A 139 -1.90 -2.44 20.04
CA GLY A 139 -1.83 -3.55 21.02
C GLY A 139 -2.90 -4.63 20.89
N VAL A 140 -3.89 -4.51 20.01
CA VAL A 140 -4.93 -5.53 19.83
C VAL A 140 -4.40 -6.83 19.20
N GLY A 141 -3.19 -6.82 18.63
CA GLY A 141 -2.53 -8.01 18.09
C GLY A 141 -2.64 -8.17 16.58
N LYS A 142 -2.87 -7.09 15.81
CA LYS A 142 -2.95 -7.11 14.34
C LYS A 142 -1.78 -7.86 13.71
N THR A 143 -0.57 -7.36 13.93
CA THR A 143 0.66 -7.95 13.40
C THR A 143 0.80 -9.41 13.80
N THR A 144 0.53 -9.75 15.08
CA THR A 144 0.69 -11.10 15.60
C THR A 144 -0.23 -12.09 14.90
N VAL A 145 -1.52 -11.79 14.81
CA VAL A 145 -2.49 -12.71 14.21
C VAL A 145 -2.27 -12.85 12.70
N LEU A 146 -1.91 -11.74 12.02
CA LEU A 146 -1.69 -11.78 10.57
C LEU A 146 -0.39 -12.49 10.19
N LEU A 147 0.68 -12.36 11.00
CA LEU A 147 1.91 -13.13 10.80
C LEU A 147 1.69 -14.61 11.05
N ASP A 148 0.85 -14.98 12.00
CA ASP A 148 0.53 -16.39 12.26
C ASP A 148 -0.24 -17.02 11.09
N LEU A 149 -1.23 -16.30 10.54
CA LEU A 149 -1.93 -16.72 9.33
C LEU A 149 -0.98 -16.81 8.12
N LEU A 150 -0.06 -15.83 7.97
CA LEU A 150 0.96 -15.83 6.92
C LEU A 150 1.88 -17.07 7.05
N SER A 151 2.30 -17.38 8.27
CA SER A 151 3.11 -18.57 8.58
C SER A 151 2.37 -19.87 8.25
N SER A 152 1.07 -19.94 8.53
CA SER A 152 0.23 -21.07 8.17
C SER A 152 0.17 -21.31 6.67
N LEU A 153 0.03 -20.24 5.86
CA LEU A 153 0.09 -20.32 4.41
C LEU A 153 1.47 -20.76 3.91
N HIS A 154 2.54 -20.22 4.50
CA HIS A 154 3.90 -20.61 4.16
C HIS A 154 4.17 -22.09 4.41
N ALA A 155 3.70 -22.61 5.53
CA ALA A 155 3.83 -24.03 5.88
C ALA A 155 3.10 -24.95 4.88
N GLN A 156 2.14 -24.43 4.12
CA GLN A 156 1.43 -25.13 3.06
C GLN A 156 2.03 -24.91 1.67
N GLY A 157 3.23 -24.35 1.60
CA GLY A 157 3.98 -24.18 0.36
C GLY A 157 3.59 -22.92 -0.42
N LYS A 158 2.78 -22.02 0.13
CA LYS A 158 2.49 -20.74 -0.53
C LYS A 158 3.69 -19.81 -0.42
N LYS A 159 3.99 -19.10 -1.51
CA LYS A 159 5.08 -18.12 -1.55
C LYS A 159 4.59 -16.81 -0.94
N VAL A 160 4.95 -16.57 0.31
CA VAL A 160 4.48 -15.42 1.08
C VAL A 160 5.61 -14.46 1.40
N LEU A 161 5.27 -13.18 1.61
CA LEU A 161 6.22 -12.13 1.96
C LEU A 161 5.64 -11.27 3.10
N PHE A 162 6.49 -10.91 4.06
CA PHE A 162 6.21 -9.85 5.03
C PHE A 162 7.06 -8.61 4.70
N ILE A 163 6.42 -7.46 4.46
CA ILE A 163 7.06 -6.16 4.35
C ILE A 163 6.91 -5.46 5.69
N SER A 164 8.02 -5.34 6.43
CA SER A 164 8.07 -4.67 7.72
C SER A 164 8.64 -3.26 7.57
N ALA A 165 7.81 -2.25 7.84
CA ALA A 165 8.22 -0.85 7.90
C ALA A 165 8.24 -0.30 9.33
N GLU A 166 7.60 -1.00 10.29
CA GLU A 166 7.57 -0.58 11.70
C GLU A 166 8.61 -1.31 12.57
N MET A 167 8.77 -2.63 12.35
CA MET A 167 9.63 -3.46 13.19
C MET A 167 10.96 -3.75 12.51
N ASN A 168 12.02 -3.74 13.32
CA ASN A 168 13.36 -4.12 12.90
C ASN A 168 13.67 -5.61 13.21
N GLN A 169 14.84 -6.07 12.80
CA GLN A 169 15.32 -7.45 13.02
C GLN A 169 15.35 -7.84 14.50
N ILE A 170 15.68 -6.90 15.41
CA ILE A 170 15.75 -7.17 16.86
C ILE A 170 14.36 -7.43 17.43
N ASP A 171 13.37 -6.65 17.00
CA ASP A 171 11.99 -6.83 17.42
C ASP A 171 11.46 -8.18 16.95
N MET A 172 11.70 -8.53 15.68
CA MET A 172 11.33 -9.85 15.15
C MET A 172 12.02 -11.00 15.86
N ALA A 173 13.29 -10.86 16.23
CA ALA A 173 14.00 -11.89 17.02
C ALA A 173 13.34 -12.14 18.37
N ARG A 174 12.74 -11.11 19.00
CA ARG A 174 11.96 -11.26 20.24
C ARG A 174 10.66 -12.02 20.01
N TYR A 175 9.99 -11.78 18.88
CA TYR A 175 8.79 -12.51 18.50
C TYR A 175 9.07 -13.98 18.21
N LEU A 176 10.18 -14.31 17.55
CA LEU A 176 10.56 -15.71 17.26
C LEU A 176 10.68 -16.59 18.50
N LYS A 177 11.02 -16.03 19.67
CA LYS A 177 11.03 -16.80 20.93
C LYS A 177 9.64 -17.28 21.34
N ARG A 178 8.59 -16.55 20.99
CA ARG A 178 7.20 -16.87 21.29
C ARG A 178 6.50 -17.60 20.16
N PHE A 179 6.92 -17.32 18.92
CA PHE A 179 6.34 -17.85 17.70
C PHE A 179 7.43 -18.45 16.79
N PRO A 180 8.06 -19.56 17.20
CA PRO A 180 9.16 -20.16 16.43
C PRO A 180 8.75 -20.61 15.02
N GLN A 181 7.47 -20.88 14.79
CA GLN A 181 6.92 -21.21 13.48
C GLN A 181 7.09 -20.10 12.42
N TRP A 182 7.34 -18.85 12.83
CA TRP A 182 7.57 -17.74 11.89
C TRP A 182 9.00 -17.68 11.34
N GLY A 183 9.89 -18.54 11.84
CA GLY A 183 11.33 -18.49 11.52
C GLY A 183 11.69 -18.69 10.05
N GLN A 184 10.78 -19.24 9.25
CA GLN A 184 10.99 -19.45 7.81
C GLN A 184 10.31 -18.38 6.92
N LEU A 185 9.62 -17.40 7.51
CA LEU A 185 8.96 -16.35 6.73
C LEU A 185 9.97 -15.44 6.05
N PRO A 186 9.88 -15.23 4.73
CA PRO A 186 10.62 -14.20 4.05
C PRO A 186 10.17 -12.80 4.51
N ILE A 187 11.12 -11.96 4.93
CA ILE A 187 10.85 -10.62 5.44
C ILE A 187 11.68 -9.59 4.68
N LEU A 188 11.05 -8.53 4.19
CA LEU A 188 11.69 -7.31 3.75
C LEU A 188 11.64 -6.29 4.90
N PHE A 189 12.78 -6.03 5.55
CA PHE A 189 12.89 -4.92 6.48
C PHE A 189 13.19 -3.63 5.69
N LEU A 190 12.21 -2.77 5.56
CA LEU A 190 12.37 -1.57 4.73
C LEU A 190 13.44 -0.62 5.28
N ALA A 191 13.62 -0.59 6.59
CA ALA A 191 14.64 0.21 7.27
C ALA A 191 16.09 -0.21 6.95
N ASP A 192 16.31 -1.43 6.44
CA ASP A 192 17.66 -1.89 6.07
C ASP A 192 18.15 -1.29 4.73
N TYR A 193 17.28 -0.60 4.00
CA TYR A 193 17.53 -0.05 2.66
C TYR A 193 17.60 1.48 2.64
N THR A 194 18.17 2.08 3.68
CA THR A 194 18.28 3.55 3.85
C THR A 194 19.07 4.25 2.74
N ASP A 195 20.00 3.53 2.10
CA ASP A 195 20.82 4.06 0.99
C ASP A 195 20.23 3.77 -0.40
N SER A 196 19.05 3.16 -0.45
CA SER A 196 18.36 2.77 -1.67
C SER A 196 17.03 3.51 -1.82
N ASP A 197 16.54 3.62 -3.04
CA ASP A 197 15.18 4.12 -3.30
C ASP A 197 14.15 3.08 -2.81
N PRO A 198 13.38 3.37 -1.73
CA PRO A 198 12.47 2.41 -1.14
C PRO A 198 11.36 1.97 -2.10
N LYS A 199 10.97 2.84 -3.02
CA LYS A 199 10.01 2.53 -4.08
C LYS A 199 10.54 1.43 -4.99
N THR A 200 11.77 1.58 -5.47
CA THR A 200 12.45 0.57 -6.32
C THR A 200 12.65 -0.74 -5.56
N VAL A 201 13.02 -0.70 -4.29
CA VAL A 201 13.20 -1.90 -3.44
C VAL A 201 11.89 -2.68 -3.35
N ILE A 202 10.78 -2.01 -3.07
CA ILE A 202 9.47 -2.66 -2.98
C ILE A 202 9.06 -3.23 -4.34
N GLU A 203 9.16 -2.46 -5.44
CA GLU A 203 8.81 -2.92 -6.79
C GLU A 203 9.61 -4.16 -7.21
N GLN A 204 10.93 -4.15 -7.01
CA GLN A 204 11.80 -5.30 -7.33
C GLN A 204 11.48 -6.52 -6.47
N THR A 205 11.17 -6.32 -5.19
CA THR A 205 10.80 -7.42 -4.29
C THR A 205 9.47 -8.05 -4.72
N LEU A 206 8.47 -7.22 -5.03
CA LEU A 206 7.16 -7.71 -5.47
C LEU A 206 7.22 -8.43 -6.82
N ASN A 207 8.08 -7.99 -7.74
CA ASN A 207 8.26 -8.63 -9.05
C ASN A 207 8.82 -10.05 -8.98
N GLN A 208 9.34 -10.49 -7.83
CA GLN A 208 9.70 -11.89 -7.62
C GLN A 208 8.50 -12.84 -7.60
N GLY A 209 7.28 -12.29 -7.57
CA GLY A 209 6.01 -13.02 -7.56
C GLY A 209 5.72 -13.66 -6.20
N TRP A 210 4.60 -13.29 -5.60
CA TRP A 210 4.17 -13.74 -4.28
C TRP A 210 2.69 -14.09 -4.31
N ASP A 211 2.30 -15.17 -3.64
CA ASP A 211 0.89 -15.53 -3.49
C ASP A 211 0.19 -14.58 -2.52
N LEU A 212 0.84 -14.28 -1.39
CA LEU A 212 0.33 -13.32 -0.43
C LEU A 212 1.43 -12.43 0.15
N VAL A 213 1.16 -11.13 0.23
CA VAL A 213 2.04 -10.12 0.83
C VAL A 213 1.34 -9.45 2.00
N LEU A 214 1.95 -9.53 3.18
CA LEU A 214 1.55 -8.77 4.36
C LEU A 214 2.41 -7.52 4.47
N THR A 215 1.80 -6.35 4.65
CA THR A 215 2.50 -5.06 4.84
C THR A 215 2.14 -4.46 6.19
N ASP A 216 3.13 -4.17 7.03
CA ASP A 216 2.98 -3.51 8.33
C ASP A 216 3.97 -2.34 8.48
N SER A 217 3.50 -1.11 8.40
CA SER A 217 2.14 -0.66 8.09
C SER A 217 2.10 0.17 6.80
N TYR A 218 0.90 0.33 6.26
CA TYR A 218 0.64 1.22 5.12
C TYR A 218 1.17 2.64 5.34
N THR A 219 0.96 3.19 6.53
CA THR A 219 1.36 4.56 6.87
C THR A 219 2.87 4.72 6.78
N GLU A 220 3.62 3.81 7.41
CA GLU A 220 5.08 3.87 7.43
C GLU A 220 5.68 3.67 6.03
N VAL A 221 5.15 2.73 5.23
CA VAL A 221 5.58 2.57 3.83
C VAL A 221 5.35 3.84 3.03
N ASN A 222 4.16 4.46 3.16
CA ASN A 222 3.86 5.69 2.44
C ASN A 222 4.70 6.88 2.89
N ASP A 223 4.94 7.04 4.18
CA ASP A 223 5.75 8.13 4.70
C ASP A 223 7.22 7.95 4.31
N THR A 224 7.77 6.74 4.39
CA THR A 224 9.12 6.43 3.91
C THR A 224 9.29 6.76 2.42
N VAL A 225 8.40 6.25 1.56
CA VAL A 225 8.47 6.51 0.10
C VAL A 225 8.25 7.98 -0.22
N LYS A 226 7.34 8.66 0.48
CA LYS A 226 7.08 10.09 0.31
C LYS A 226 8.33 10.93 0.61
N GLU A 227 9.01 10.62 1.70
CA GLU A 227 10.18 11.38 2.18
C GLU A 227 11.42 11.11 1.34
N GLU A 228 11.73 9.85 1.09
CA GLU A 228 12.94 9.48 0.34
C GLU A 228 12.83 9.75 -1.17
N CYS A 229 11.63 9.66 -1.74
CA CYS A 229 11.40 9.92 -3.18
C CYS A 229 10.91 11.34 -3.49
N ASP A 230 10.82 12.25 -2.49
CA ASP A 230 10.27 13.61 -2.65
C ASP A 230 8.89 13.62 -3.35
N MET A 231 8.02 12.71 -2.94
CA MET A 231 6.68 12.57 -3.50
C MET A 231 5.63 13.25 -2.61
N SER A 232 4.55 13.75 -3.21
CA SER A 232 3.40 14.18 -2.40
C SER A 232 2.63 12.95 -1.89
N ARG A 233 1.99 13.07 -0.72
CA ARG A 233 1.19 11.99 -0.12
C ARG A 233 0.20 11.35 -1.11
N GLY A 234 -0.51 12.17 -1.89
CA GLY A 234 -1.47 11.66 -2.87
C GLY A 234 -0.83 10.90 -4.04
N LYS A 235 0.41 11.25 -4.43
CA LYS A 235 1.16 10.51 -5.45
C LYS A 235 1.68 9.18 -4.91
N THR A 236 2.15 9.16 -3.67
CA THR A 236 2.64 7.95 -3.01
C THR A 236 1.49 6.95 -2.79
N GLU A 237 0.36 7.43 -2.27
CA GLU A 237 -0.84 6.61 -2.14
C GLU A 237 -1.29 6.03 -3.48
N LYS A 238 -1.35 6.87 -4.53
CA LYS A 238 -1.72 6.40 -5.87
C LYS A 238 -0.74 5.35 -6.40
N TRP A 239 0.56 5.57 -6.23
CA TRP A 239 1.59 4.61 -6.64
C TRP A 239 1.38 3.26 -5.95
N PHE A 240 1.20 3.23 -4.62
CA PHE A 240 1.06 2.00 -3.88
C PHE A 240 -0.23 1.23 -4.27
N LEU A 241 -1.34 1.96 -4.47
CA LEU A 241 -2.60 1.37 -4.93
C LEU A 241 -2.50 0.82 -6.36
N ASP A 242 -1.86 1.56 -7.27
CA ASP A 242 -1.64 1.13 -8.65
C ASP A 242 -0.75 -0.13 -8.68
N LEU A 243 0.31 -0.17 -7.86
CA LEU A 243 1.22 -1.30 -7.72
C LEU A 243 0.48 -2.55 -7.23
N MET A 244 -0.26 -2.46 -6.12
CA MET A 244 -1.08 -3.57 -5.63
C MET A 244 -2.06 -4.05 -6.69
N SER A 245 -2.76 -3.12 -7.37
CA SER A 245 -3.74 -3.45 -8.39
C SER A 245 -3.13 -4.17 -9.60
N ALA A 246 -1.94 -3.79 -10.03
CA ALA A 246 -1.21 -4.47 -11.10
C ALA A 246 -0.86 -5.92 -10.71
N HIS A 247 -0.31 -6.09 -9.50
CA HIS A 247 0.04 -7.42 -8.98
C HIS A 247 -1.20 -8.30 -8.73
N ASN A 248 -2.33 -7.72 -8.29
CA ASN A 248 -3.59 -8.48 -8.17
C ASN A 248 -4.05 -9.08 -9.51
N ARG A 249 -3.76 -8.40 -10.64
CA ARG A 249 -4.12 -8.86 -11.98
C ARG A 249 -3.04 -9.73 -12.65
N GLY A 250 -1.97 -10.06 -11.93
CA GLY A 250 -0.85 -10.78 -12.49
C GLY A 250 -0.04 -9.97 -13.52
N GLU A 251 -0.11 -8.64 -13.46
CA GLU A 251 0.69 -7.73 -14.28
C GLU A 251 2.08 -7.55 -13.64
N ASN A 252 2.80 -8.65 -13.45
CA ASN A 252 4.14 -8.74 -12.90
C ASN A 252 4.97 -9.74 -13.70
N GLU A 253 6.27 -9.81 -13.47
CA GLU A 253 7.19 -10.66 -14.23
C GLU A 253 6.83 -12.15 -14.17
N THR A 254 6.28 -12.61 -13.05
CA THR A 254 5.91 -14.02 -12.83
C THR A 254 4.47 -14.35 -13.18
N LYS A 255 3.65 -13.35 -13.52
CA LYS A 255 2.20 -13.47 -13.76
C LYS A 255 1.44 -14.07 -12.58
N THR A 256 1.94 -13.88 -11.36
CA THR A 256 1.30 -14.33 -10.13
C THR A 256 0.22 -13.34 -9.69
N TYR A 257 -0.95 -13.83 -9.36
CA TYR A 257 -2.07 -13.04 -8.81
C TYR A 257 -1.87 -12.83 -7.31
N THR A 258 -1.13 -11.79 -6.95
CA THR A 258 -0.76 -11.54 -5.56
C THR A 258 -1.95 -11.02 -4.75
N THR A 259 -2.19 -11.61 -3.59
CA THR A 259 -3.10 -11.08 -2.57
C THR A 259 -2.34 -10.19 -1.59
N PHE A 260 -2.89 -9.03 -1.27
CA PHE A 260 -2.31 -8.13 -0.28
C PHE A 260 -3.16 -8.06 0.98
N VAL A 261 -2.48 -8.19 2.12
CA VAL A 261 -3.03 -7.87 3.44
C VAL A 261 -2.22 -6.70 3.99
N THR A 262 -2.87 -5.56 4.20
CA THR A 262 -2.17 -4.33 4.58
C THR A 262 -2.71 -3.80 5.89
N ILE A 263 -1.83 -3.65 6.88
CA ILE A 263 -2.18 -3.08 8.18
C ILE A 263 -2.27 -1.56 8.07
N LEU A 264 -3.41 -1.02 8.53
CA LEU A 264 -3.67 0.40 8.65
C LEU A 264 -3.59 0.84 10.12
N GLN A 265 -2.98 1.98 10.35
CA GLN A 265 -3.03 2.63 11.64
C GLN A 265 -4.35 3.42 11.80
N LEU A 266 -4.89 3.42 13.01
CA LEU A 266 -6.02 4.27 13.38
C LEU A 266 -5.52 5.60 13.97
N SER A 267 -6.18 6.70 13.60
CA SER A 267 -6.00 7.98 14.25
C SER A 267 -6.52 7.93 15.69
N LYS A 268 -6.16 8.93 16.52
CA LYS A 268 -6.68 9.08 17.91
C LYS A 268 -8.21 9.13 17.99
N GLY A 269 -8.90 9.43 16.89
CA GLY A 269 -10.37 9.43 16.79
C GLY A 269 -10.97 8.13 16.29
N GLY A 270 -10.19 7.02 16.21
CA GLY A 270 -10.67 5.73 15.75
C GLY A 270 -10.90 5.63 14.23
N GLN A 271 -10.54 6.66 13.47
CA GLN A 271 -10.60 6.63 12.01
C GLN A 271 -9.25 6.16 11.46
N PHE A 272 -9.27 5.37 10.38
CA PHE A 272 -8.02 4.95 9.76
C PHE A 272 -7.31 6.13 9.07
N VAL A 273 -5.99 6.09 9.12
CA VAL A 273 -5.13 7.07 8.48
C VAL A 273 -4.97 6.70 7.00
N GLY A 274 -5.66 7.41 6.13
CA GLY A 274 -5.64 7.18 4.68
C GLY A 274 -6.78 7.90 3.98
N SER A 275 -6.81 7.89 2.65
CA SER A 275 -7.91 8.49 1.90
C SER A 275 -9.09 7.51 1.77
N ASN A 276 -10.29 8.05 1.49
CA ASN A 276 -11.45 7.23 1.18
C ASN A 276 -11.25 6.30 -0.05
N LYS A 277 -10.25 6.56 -0.90
CA LYS A 277 -9.90 5.69 -2.03
C LYS A 277 -9.52 4.30 -1.58
N LEU A 278 -8.76 4.17 -0.48
CA LEU A 278 -8.41 2.87 0.10
C LEU A 278 -9.65 2.02 0.35
N LYS A 279 -10.70 2.60 0.96
CA LYS A 279 -11.98 1.89 1.19
C LYS A 279 -12.63 1.39 -0.10
N HIS A 280 -12.59 2.21 -1.15
CA HIS A 280 -13.27 1.88 -2.40
C HIS A 280 -12.53 0.82 -3.21
N MET A 281 -11.20 0.85 -3.20
CA MET A 281 -10.36 -0.04 -4.00
C MET A 281 -10.09 -1.40 -3.34
N THR A 282 -10.39 -1.56 -2.04
CA THR A 282 -10.16 -2.81 -1.33
C THR A 282 -11.28 -3.82 -1.51
N THR A 283 -10.93 -5.10 -1.55
CA THR A 283 -11.86 -6.23 -1.57
C THR A 283 -12.56 -6.37 -0.22
N ALA A 284 -11.79 -6.28 0.87
CA ALA A 284 -12.32 -6.40 2.22
C ALA A 284 -11.62 -5.42 3.20
N MET A 285 -12.36 -4.99 4.22
CA MET A 285 -11.86 -4.22 5.35
C MET A 285 -12.15 -4.95 6.64
N MET A 286 -11.10 -5.42 7.28
CA MET A 286 -11.13 -6.11 8.56
C MET A 286 -10.78 -5.14 9.68
N GLN A 287 -11.54 -5.16 10.73
CA GLN A 287 -11.28 -4.40 11.94
C GLN A 287 -10.97 -5.36 13.07
N LEU A 288 -9.89 -5.11 13.81
CA LEU A 288 -9.52 -5.83 15.02
C LEU A 288 -9.73 -4.90 16.21
N ASP A 289 -10.46 -5.36 17.22
CA ASP A 289 -10.82 -4.54 18.35
C ASP A 289 -11.01 -5.38 19.64
N TRP A 290 -11.33 -4.70 20.71
CA TRP A 290 -11.62 -5.27 22.02
C TRP A 290 -13.12 -5.23 22.29
N GLU A 291 -13.68 -6.33 22.78
CA GLU A 291 -15.02 -6.33 23.33
C GLU A 291 -14.95 -6.06 24.84
N GLY A 292 -15.53 -4.95 25.28
CA GLY A 292 -15.49 -4.50 26.68
C GLY A 292 -14.44 -3.39 26.93
N SER A 293 -13.76 -3.42 28.06
CA SER A 293 -12.74 -2.41 28.40
C SER A 293 -11.43 -2.64 27.66
N GLU A 294 -10.81 -1.57 27.15
CA GLU A 294 -9.43 -1.60 26.65
C GLU A 294 -8.51 -2.31 27.65
N ASN A 295 -7.67 -3.23 27.17
CA ASN A 295 -6.67 -3.98 27.92
C ASN A 295 -7.16 -5.11 28.84
N GLY A 296 -8.41 -5.53 28.77
CA GLY A 296 -8.92 -6.66 29.56
C GLY A 296 -10.11 -7.38 28.94
N GLY A 297 -10.59 -6.86 27.81
CA GLY A 297 -11.68 -7.44 27.03
C GLY A 297 -11.22 -8.61 26.14
N ARG A 298 -12.18 -9.22 25.48
CA ARG A 298 -11.91 -10.25 24.47
C ARG A 298 -11.50 -9.58 23.16
N ARG A 299 -10.45 -10.08 22.52
CA ARG A 299 -10.06 -9.65 21.17
C ARG A 299 -10.99 -10.28 20.15
N TYR A 300 -11.37 -9.51 19.15
CA TYR A 300 -12.11 -10.01 18.01
C TYR A 300 -11.66 -9.35 16.72
N MET A 301 -11.98 -9.96 15.61
CA MET A 301 -11.91 -9.39 14.27
C MET A 301 -13.29 -9.44 13.62
N GLU A 302 -13.57 -8.46 12.77
CA GLU A 302 -14.84 -8.29 12.10
C GLU A 302 -14.61 -7.63 10.73
N PHE A 303 -15.37 -8.02 9.71
CA PHE A 303 -15.34 -7.31 8.45
C PHE A 303 -16.43 -6.22 8.44
N SER A 304 -16.00 -4.96 8.26
CA SER A 304 -16.89 -3.83 8.00
C SER A 304 -17.26 -3.70 6.51
N LYS A 305 -16.47 -4.32 5.64
CA LYS A 305 -16.68 -4.49 4.20
C LYS A 305 -16.05 -5.80 3.79
N ASN A 306 -16.77 -6.64 3.07
CA ASN A 306 -16.24 -7.87 2.51
C ASN A 306 -17.01 -8.24 1.24
N ARG A 307 -16.32 -8.24 0.09
CA ARG A 307 -16.90 -8.68 -1.20
C ARG A 307 -16.82 -10.19 -1.39
N LEU A 308 -16.06 -10.88 -0.54
CA LEU A 308 -15.79 -12.33 -0.63
C LEU A 308 -16.63 -13.13 0.35
N GLY A 309 -17.23 -12.48 1.35
CA GLY A 309 -17.91 -13.18 2.42
C GLY A 309 -18.82 -12.27 3.26
N GLN A 310 -19.06 -12.67 4.48
CA GLN A 310 -19.98 -11.99 5.39
C GLN A 310 -19.36 -10.72 6.01
N VAL A 311 -20.19 -9.79 6.42
CA VAL A 311 -19.84 -8.61 7.21
C VAL A 311 -20.56 -8.65 8.56
N GLY A 312 -20.02 -7.94 9.56
CA GLY A 312 -20.64 -7.79 10.87
C GLY A 312 -20.57 -9.05 11.76
N LYS A 313 -19.83 -10.09 11.35
CA LYS A 313 -19.58 -11.28 12.16
C LYS A 313 -18.25 -11.15 12.89
N LYS A 314 -18.25 -11.50 14.18
CA LYS A 314 -17.06 -11.45 15.02
C LYS A 314 -16.41 -12.82 15.10
N LEU A 315 -15.11 -12.87 14.82
CA LEU A 315 -14.26 -14.01 15.13
C LEU A 315 -13.35 -13.62 16.30
N TYR A 316 -13.58 -14.28 17.45
CA TYR A 316 -12.80 -14.02 18.67
C TYR A 316 -11.50 -14.80 18.66
N PHE A 317 -10.46 -14.23 19.29
CA PHE A 317 -9.15 -14.88 19.37
C PHE A 317 -8.39 -14.48 20.63
N THR A 318 -7.42 -15.33 21.03
CA THR A 318 -6.44 -15.07 22.09
C THR A 318 -5.01 -15.17 21.59
N LEU A 319 -4.05 -14.63 22.35
CA LEU A 319 -2.62 -14.61 21.99
C LEU A 319 -1.74 -15.21 23.10
N ASP A 320 -2.34 -15.90 24.10
CA ASP A 320 -1.64 -16.31 25.31
C ASP A 320 -0.62 -17.45 25.07
N ASN A 321 -0.98 -18.42 24.23
CA ASN A 321 -0.13 -19.54 23.82
C ASN A 321 -0.11 -19.70 22.30
N GLY A 322 0.22 -18.62 21.58
CA GLY A 322 0.02 -18.53 20.14
C GLY A 322 -1.33 -17.89 19.79
N VAL A 323 -1.66 -17.87 18.52
CA VAL A 323 -2.94 -17.38 18.04
C VAL A 323 -3.95 -18.52 18.13
N GLN A 324 -5.02 -18.31 18.88
CA GLN A 324 -6.11 -19.29 19.03
C GLN A 324 -7.45 -18.61 18.74
N PHE A 325 -8.18 -19.15 17.78
CA PHE A 325 -9.53 -18.69 17.44
C PHE A 325 -10.59 -19.42 18.26
N ASP A 326 -11.64 -18.71 18.69
CA ASP A 326 -12.81 -19.30 19.34
C ASP A 326 -13.78 -19.88 18.29
N GLU A 327 -13.38 -21.03 17.74
CA GLU A 327 -14.11 -21.74 16.69
C GLU A 327 -15.51 -22.15 17.14
N ALA A 328 -15.63 -22.60 18.39
CA ALA A 328 -16.91 -23.06 18.94
C ALA A 328 -17.92 -21.92 19.05
N ARG A 329 -17.48 -20.72 19.43
CA ARG A 329 -18.32 -19.53 19.44
C ARG A 329 -18.73 -19.13 18.03
N TYR A 330 -17.77 -19.06 17.12
CA TYR A 330 -18.04 -18.69 15.73
C TYR A 330 -19.05 -19.65 15.06
N ALA A 331 -18.88 -20.96 15.24
CA ALA A 331 -19.81 -21.95 14.71
C ALA A 331 -21.23 -21.79 15.30
N ARG A 332 -21.33 -21.53 16.61
CA ARG A 332 -22.62 -21.29 17.28
C ARG A 332 -23.31 -20.02 16.79
N ASP A 333 -22.54 -18.95 16.59
CA ASP A 333 -23.08 -17.67 16.09
C ASP A 333 -23.59 -17.81 14.65
N LEU A 334 -22.89 -18.57 13.79
CA LEU A 334 -23.37 -18.89 12.44
C LEU A 334 -24.64 -19.73 12.45
N PHE A 335 -24.72 -20.74 13.33
CA PHE A 335 -25.91 -21.58 13.45
C PHE A 335 -27.14 -20.79 13.92
N ASN A 336 -26.98 -19.91 14.90
CA ASN A 336 -28.05 -19.05 15.37
C ASN A 336 -28.58 -18.13 14.27
N ASP A 337 -27.70 -17.59 13.41
CA ASP A 337 -28.10 -16.77 12.28
C ASP A 337 -28.92 -17.56 11.24
N GLN A 338 -28.51 -18.79 10.97
CA GLN A 338 -29.28 -19.67 10.06
C GLN A 338 -30.68 -19.90 10.60
N LEU A 339 -30.83 -20.21 11.89
CA LEU A 339 -32.14 -20.39 12.52
C LEU A 339 -33.03 -19.13 12.42
N VAL A 340 -32.41 -17.94 12.66
CA VAL A 340 -33.15 -16.67 12.54
C VAL A 340 -33.55 -16.40 11.08
N ALA A 341 -32.69 -16.72 10.11
CA ALA A 341 -32.98 -16.56 8.69
C ALA A 341 -34.14 -17.50 8.23
N GLU A 342 -34.09 -18.76 8.67
CA GLU A 342 -35.14 -19.75 8.38
C GLU A 342 -36.48 -19.34 8.97
N GLU A 343 -36.51 -18.86 10.21
CA GLU A 343 -37.73 -18.37 10.87
C GLU A 343 -38.32 -17.17 10.13
N LYS A 344 -37.50 -16.19 9.74
CA LYS A 344 -37.95 -15.03 8.96
C LYS A 344 -38.50 -15.43 7.62
N LYS A 345 -37.89 -16.40 6.94
CA LYS A 345 -38.41 -16.92 5.66
C LYS A 345 -39.75 -17.58 5.83
N ARG A 346 -39.89 -18.42 6.87
CA ARG A 346 -41.21 -19.06 7.18
C ARG A 346 -42.29 -18.03 7.44
N LEU A 347 -42.01 -17.00 8.25
CA LEU A 347 -43.00 -15.95 8.55
C LEU A 347 -43.42 -15.15 7.29
N SER A 348 -42.47 -14.85 6.38
CA SER A 348 -42.81 -14.17 5.13
C SER A 348 -43.64 -15.04 4.20
N GLU A 349 -43.37 -16.35 4.12
CA GLU A 349 -44.19 -17.30 3.32
C GLU A 349 -45.59 -17.47 3.89
N GLU A 350 -45.76 -17.40 5.22
CA GLU A 350 -47.07 -17.40 5.88
C GLU A 350 -47.86 -16.12 5.60
N GLU A 351 -47.21 -14.94 5.62
CA GLU A 351 -47.87 -13.66 5.28
C GLU A 351 -48.31 -13.61 3.82
N ASP A 352 -47.45 -14.03 2.86
CA ASP A 352 -47.79 -14.09 1.43
C ASP A 352 -48.93 -15.12 1.12
N ALA A 353 -49.17 -16.09 1.99
CA ALA A 353 -50.26 -17.08 1.84
C ALA A 353 -51.62 -16.58 2.33
N PHE A 354 -51.68 -15.47 3.05
CA PHE A 354 -52.90 -14.85 3.57
C PHE A 354 -53.38 -13.64 2.77
N ASP A 355 -52.57 -13.14 1.82
CA ASP A 355 -52.94 -12.10 0.85
C ASP A 355 -53.42 -12.74 -0.48
#